data_c4e33f0ca4a30d8fb0291badb9cff9a5
#
_entry.id   c4e33f0ca4a30d8fb0291badb9cff9a5
#
_cell.length_a   1.000
_cell.length_b   1.000
_cell.length_c   1.000
_cell.angle_alpha   90.00
_cell.angle_beta   90.00
_cell.angle_gamma   90.00
#
_symmetry.space_group_name_H-M   'P 1'
#
loop_
_entity.id
_entity.type
_entity.pdbx_description
1 polymer ?
#
loop_
_entity_poly.entity_id
_entity_poly.type
_entity_poly.pdbx_seq_one_letter_code
_entity_poly.pdbx_strand_id
1 'polypeptide(L)'
;MRPGRTGMQWLPCTESKLEYDARFYQKEGIVFDCGASQLLPPRSPGGRGIFAVSAAAQNTKREELSRIASVKVKKALTACKQAVSPRVLAFCVMVVCLVATLSVTAANLRLTYVTDSNGARQVILTSETDPAQVMNLSGIQSEEGDKVYYTAYSGNLAALNIERAFSVSITADGQEYPVKMVFGTVADALQRAGITLEGDDYTEPALDQLVAAGTKITVHRVDYQDRVETQAIPYDTEYVYTSLYFRNTGRTTTVQHGAEGQQTVTTRDRYVDGELENSIVVDSTTTVEPTSHVIKTYGAGAPVSPLTGPDGTTNAPASYSKVLTGKATGYYSKTGKGSSGLGLGYGTVAVDPDVIPYGTKLYITSTDGKFVYGYAVATDTGIAVQKGQILVDLFYETYAESVINGAIQVNVYVVG
;
A
#
# COMPACT_ATOMS: atom_id res chain seq x y z
N MET A 1 -26.60 -17.72 11.09
CA MET A 1 -25.31 -18.40 11.23
C MET A 1 -24.25 -17.35 11.58
N ARG A 2 -23.57 -17.49 12.69
CA ARG A 2 -22.57 -16.52 13.19
C ARG A 2 -21.22 -16.76 12.53
N PRO A 3 -20.42 -15.73 12.19
CA PRO A 3 -19.04 -15.92 11.74
C PRO A 3 -18.10 -16.06 12.95
N GLY A 4 -17.17 -17.00 12.85
CA GLY A 4 -16.16 -17.32 13.84
C GLY A 4 -15.07 -16.26 13.98
N ARG A 5 -14.62 -16.12 15.22
CA ARG A 5 -13.41 -15.36 15.62
C ARG A 5 -12.15 -16.07 15.10
N THR A 6 -11.35 -15.36 14.34
CA THR A 6 -9.96 -15.75 14.08
C THR A 6 -9.04 -15.02 15.07
N GLY A 7 -8.35 -15.81 15.88
CA GLY A 7 -7.43 -15.34 16.90
C GLY A 7 -6.17 -14.74 16.29
N MET A 8 -5.73 -13.66 16.90
CA MET A 8 -4.44 -13.01 16.70
C MET A 8 -3.35 -13.92 17.31
N GLN A 9 -2.55 -14.58 16.49
CA GLN A 9 -1.34 -15.28 16.91
C GLN A 9 -0.21 -14.25 17.04
N TRP A 10 0.29 -14.11 18.27
CA TRP A 10 1.55 -13.43 18.56
C TRP A 10 2.70 -14.34 18.12
N LEU A 11 3.52 -13.88 17.18
CA LEU A 11 4.80 -14.51 16.85
C LEU A 11 5.84 -14.00 17.84
N PRO A 12 6.68 -14.90 18.40
CA PRO A 12 7.78 -14.49 19.28
C PRO A 12 8.88 -13.79 18.47
N CYS A 13 9.37 -12.70 19.05
CA CYS A 13 10.53 -11.96 18.57
C CYS A 13 11.76 -12.87 18.63
N THR A 14 12.28 -13.26 17.50
CA THR A 14 13.54 -14.03 17.43
C THR A 14 14.72 -13.07 17.54
N GLU A 15 15.66 -13.43 18.41
CA GLU A 15 16.96 -12.84 18.69
C GLU A 15 17.91 -12.89 17.47
N SER A 16 17.67 -12.12 16.44
CA SER A 16 18.59 -12.09 15.28
C SER A 16 19.14 -10.71 14.91
N LYS A 17 18.96 -9.71 15.77
CA LYS A 17 19.42 -8.34 15.51
C LYS A 17 20.55 -7.81 16.40
N LEU A 18 21.06 -8.66 17.30
CA LEU A 18 22.18 -8.29 18.20
C LEU A 18 23.55 -8.89 17.80
N GLU A 19 23.62 -9.69 16.74
CA GLU A 19 24.86 -10.36 16.33
C GLU A 19 25.66 -9.60 15.25
N TYR A 20 25.14 -8.51 14.71
CA TYR A 20 25.83 -7.76 13.64
C TYR A 20 26.71 -6.62 14.15
N ASP A 21 26.49 -6.14 15.38
CA ASP A 21 27.31 -5.06 15.97
C ASP A 21 28.56 -5.54 16.74
N ALA A 22 28.64 -6.82 17.07
CA ALA A 22 29.77 -7.36 17.84
C ALA A 22 31.03 -7.68 17.00
N ARG A 23 30.95 -7.75 15.67
CA ARG A 23 32.11 -8.12 14.81
C ARG A 23 32.97 -6.94 14.37
N PHE A 24 32.52 -5.73 14.55
CA PHE A 24 33.28 -4.56 14.12
C PHE A 24 34.24 -4.03 15.18
N TYR A 25 34.05 -4.38 16.47
CA TYR A 25 34.85 -3.90 17.60
C TYR A 25 35.93 -4.86 18.09
N GLN A 26 36.06 -6.04 17.52
CA GLN A 26 37.04 -7.05 17.98
C GLN A 26 38.44 -6.88 17.36
N LYS A 27 38.70 -5.83 16.61
CA LYS A 27 39.99 -5.61 15.93
C LYS A 27 40.94 -4.60 16.63
N GLU A 28 40.49 -3.96 17.71
CA GLU A 28 41.34 -2.99 18.43
C GLU A 28 41.44 -3.23 19.96
N GLY A 29 41.49 -4.43 20.43
CA GLY A 29 42.08 -4.77 21.74
C GLY A 29 41.60 -4.02 22.97
N ILE A 30 40.36 -3.52 23.05
CA ILE A 30 39.82 -2.86 24.23
C ILE A 30 38.87 -3.82 24.95
N VAL A 31 39.35 -4.35 26.09
CA VAL A 31 38.57 -5.19 27.00
C VAL A 31 37.73 -4.26 27.89
N PHE A 32 36.42 -4.28 27.76
CA PHE A 32 35.51 -3.68 28.76
C PHE A 32 35.23 -4.71 29.85
N ASP A 33 35.67 -4.40 31.07
CA ASP A 33 35.30 -5.11 32.28
C ASP A 33 33.91 -4.67 32.73
N CYS A 34 32.89 -5.48 32.44
CA CYS A 34 31.54 -5.29 32.94
C CYS A 34 31.45 -5.82 34.36
N GLY A 35 31.61 -4.93 35.35
CA GLY A 35 31.41 -5.24 36.76
C GLY A 35 30.04 -5.88 37.04
N ALA A 36 30.06 -7.13 37.39
CA ALA A 36 28.88 -7.90 37.79
C ALA A 36 28.30 -7.34 39.10
N SER A 37 27.07 -6.87 39.05
CA SER A 37 26.26 -6.58 40.23
C SER A 37 25.96 -7.86 40.99
N GLN A 38 26.59 -8.07 42.14
CA GLN A 38 26.27 -9.15 43.03
C GLN A 38 24.93 -8.93 43.72
N LEU A 39 24.03 -9.83 43.49
CA LEU A 39 22.78 -10.00 44.24
C LEU A 39 23.10 -10.47 45.67
N LEU A 40 22.67 -9.70 46.65
CA LEU A 40 22.72 -10.11 48.07
C LEU A 40 21.64 -11.16 48.36
N PRO A 41 22.02 -12.24 49.11
CA PRO A 41 21.00 -13.16 49.62
C PRO A 41 20.30 -12.63 50.89
N PRO A 42 19.13 -13.17 51.27
CA PRO A 42 18.28 -12.66 52.32
C PRO A 42 18.84 -12.91 53.72
N ARG A 43 18.68 -11.96 54.61
CA ARG A 43 19.00 -12.04 56.03
C ARG A 43 18.12 -13.10 56.73
N SER A 44 18.76 -13.98 57.49
CA SER A 44 18.14 -14.76 58.57
C SER A 44 18.46 -14.11 59.93
N PRO A 45 17.52 -14.13 60.91
CA PRO A 45 17.70 -13.46 62.19
C PRO A 45 18.34 -14.37 63.24
N GLY A 46 19.32 -13.85 63.99
CA GLY A 46 19.75 -14.49 65.22
C GLY A 46 21.27 -14.56 65.44
N GLY A 47 21.79 -13.69 66.22
CA GLY A 47 23.20 -13.79 66.68
C GLY A 47 23.70 -12.49 67.29
N ARG A 48 23.23 -12.15 68.49
CA ARG A 48 23.89 -11.14 69.33
C ARG A 48 25.12 -11.74 69.95
N GLY A 49 26.21 -11.00 69.87
CA GLY A 49 27.30 -11.17 70.80
C GLY A 49 28.66 -11.38 70.13
N ILE A 50 29.58 -10.55 70.56
CA ILE A 50 31.04 -10.67 70.41
C ILE A 50 31.62 -9.92 69.18
N PHE A 51 31.56 -8.58 69.17
CA PHE A 51 32.51 -7.73 68.42
C PHE A 51 32.73 -6.32 69.02
N ALA A 52 32.39 -6.10 70.28
CA ALA A 52 32.53 -4.82 70.92
C ALA A 52 33.89 -4.60 71.63
N VAL A 53 34.79 -5.60 71.68
CA VAL A 53 36.04 -5.47 72.46
C VAL A 53 37.27 -5.18 71.59
N SER A 54 37.23 -5.34 70.27
CA SER A 54 38.40 -5.12 69.42
C SER A 54 38.57 -3.64 68.95
N ALA A 55 37.49 -2.86 68.84
CA ALA A 55 37.57 -1.47 68.33
C ALA A 55 38.11 -0.48 69.38
N ALA A 56 37.86 -0.73 70.64
CA ALA A 56 38.37 0.15 71.74
C ALA A 56 39.87 -0.02 71.95
N ALA A 57 40.42 -1.19 71.78
CA ALA A 57 41.88 -1.45 71.93
C ALA A 57 42.71 -0.92 70.74
N GLN A 58 42.14 -0.81 69.58
CA GLN A 58 42.82 -0.21 68.41
C GLN A 58 42.82 1.34 68.43
N ASN A 59 41.80 1.98 68.97
CA ASN A 59 41.75 3.42 69.09
C ASN A 59 42.70 3.96 70.16
N THR A 60 42.85 3.29 71.29
CA THR A 60 43.82 3.67 72.34
C THR A 60 45.26 3.56 71.86
N LYS A 61 45.59 2.52 71.10
CA LYS A 61 46.95 2.34 70.54
C LYS A 61 47.26 3.38 69.42
N ARG A 62 46.27 3.85 68.69
CA ARG A 62 46.40 4.88 67.68
C ARG A 62 46.54 6.27 68.26
N GLU A 63 45.85 6.58 69.37
CA GLU A 63 46.01 7.83 70.09
C GLU A 63 47.33 7.91 70.82
N GLU A 64 47.82 6.78 71.39
CA GLU A 64 49.16 6.74 72.04
C GLU A 64 50.30 6.93 71.01
N LEU A 65 50.20 6.29 69.85
CA LEU A 65 51.13 6.48 68.73
C LEU A 65 51.10 7.88 68.16
N SER A 66 49.95 8.54 68.12
CA SER A 66 49.80 9.94 67.65
C SER A 66 50.40 10.89 68.66
N ARG A 67 50.27 10.66 70.03
CA ARG A 67 50.86 11.42 71.05
C ARG A 67 52.39 11.29 71.06
N ILE A 68 52.91 10.06 70.91
CA ILE A 68 54.35 9.78 70.82
C ILE A 68 54.97 10.45 69.58
N ALA A 69 54.27 10.39 68.44
CA ALA A 69 54.69 11.04 67.21
C ALA A 69 54.70 12.54 67.35
N SER A 70 53.66 13.10 67.96
CA SER A 70 53.58 14.57 68.18
C SER A 70 54.66 15.10 69.16
N VAL A 71 54.98 14.31 70.17
CA VAL A 71 56.08 14.66 71.13
C VAL A 71 57.47 14.54 70.50
N LYS A 72 57.69 13.48 69.63
CA LYS A 72 58.93 13.36 68.88
C LYS A 72 59.11 14.45 67.82
N VAL A 73 58.01 14.79 67.10
CA VAL A 73 58.02 15.89 66.13
C VAL A 73 58.26 17.23 66.81
N LYS A 74 57.64 17.52 68.00
CA LYS A 74 57.90 18.77 68.79
C LYS A 74 59.33 18.80 69.28
N LYS A 75 59.94 17.67 69.79
CA LYS A 75 61.35 17.62 70.18
C LYS A 75 62.31 17.76 69.00
N ALA A 76 61.99 17.24 67.84
CA ALA A 76 62.79 17.41 66.63
C ALA A 76 62.69 18.84 66.08
N LEU A 77 61.52 19.49 66.18
CA LEU A 77 61.33 20.91 65.81
C LEU A 77 62.06 21.90 66.78
N THR A 78 62.08 21.57 68.07
CA THR A 78 62.83 22.39 69.02
C THR A 78 64.34 22.20 68.90
N ALA A 79 64.82 21.03 68.62
CA ALA A 79 66.25 20.76 68.33
C ALA A 79 66.69 21.41 67.00
N CYS A 80 65.82 21.42 66.00
CA CYS A 80 66.11 22.08 64.75
C CYS A 80 66.14 23.67 64.85
N LYS A 81 65.33 24.21 65.77
CA LYS A 81 65.31 25.64 65.99
C LYS A 81 66.63 26.16 66.64
N GLN A 82 67.41 25.31 67.32
CA GLN A 82 68.66 25.70 67.93
C GLN A 82 69.92 25.49 67.08
N ALA A 83 69.83 24.67 66.01
CA ALA A 83 70.95 24.24 65.17
C ALA A 83 71.01 24.89 63.78
N VAL A 84 69.88 25.49 63.28
CA VAL A 84 69.82 26.00 61.91
C VAL A 84 69.62 27.49 61.87
N SER A 85 70.51 28.17 61.16
CA SER A 85 70.35 29.66 60.98
C SER A 85 69.01 29.93 60.27
N PRO A 86 68.34 31.10 60.60
CA PRO A 86 67.04 31.41 60.04
C PRO A 86 67.05 31.48 58.50
N ARG A 87 68.17 31.69 57.86
CA ARG A 87 68.37 31.69 56.40
C ARG A 87 68.31 30.34 55.84
N VAL A 88 68.85 29.29 56.48
CA VAL A 88 68.81 27.91 56.03
C VAL A 88 67.44 27.34 56.22
N LEU A 89 66.71 27.69 57.29
CA LEU A 89 65.31 27.30 57.49
C LEU A 89 64.38 27.88 56.39
N ALA A 90 64.58 29.18 56.11
CA ALA A 90 63.79 29.84 55.02
C ALA A 90 64.04 29.21 53.64
N PHE A 91 65.31 28.85 53.36
CA PHE A 91 65.65 28.11 52.12
C PHE A 91 65.02 26.75 52.03
N CYS A 92 65.06 25.96 53.12
CA CYS A 92 64.41 24.66 53.17
C CYS A 92 62.89 24.75 52.99
N VAL A 93 62.23 25.71 53.64
CA VAL A 93 60.76 25.98 53.44
C VAL A 93 60.51 26.38 52.01
N MET A 94 61.32 27.25 51.43
CA MET A 94 61.13 27.62 49.99
C MET A 94 61.31 26.44 49.07
N VAL A 95 62.29 25.55 49.26
CA VAL A 95 62.47 24.35 48.46
C VAL A 95 61.31 23.38 48.66
N VAL A 96 60.84 23.20 49.89
CA VAL A 96 59.64 22.31 50.12
C VAL A 96 58.41 22.92 49.47
N CYS A 97 58.18 24.22 49.57
CA CYS A 97 57.10 24.89 48.86
C CYS A 97 57.23 24.72 47.33
N LEU A 98 58.42 24.90 46.78
CA LEU A 98 58.69 24.72 45.37
C LEU A 98 58.44 23.24 44.86
N VAL A 99 58.94 22.29 45.64
CA VAL A 99 58.69 20.89 45.34
C VAL A 99 57.22 20.52 45.46
N ALA A 100 56.55 21.08 46.48
CA ALA A 100 55.09 20.83 46.64
C ALA A 100 54.30 21.46 45.50
N THR A 101 54.64 22.71 45.08
CA THR A 101 53.96 23.31 43.91
C THR A 101 54.23 22.60 42.64
N LEU A 102 55.47 22.18 42.39
CA LEU A 102 55.83 21.36 41.21
C LEU A 102 55.11 19.99 41.21
N SER A 103 55.00 19.37 42.36
CA SER A 103 54.27 18.10 42.48
C SER A 103 52.80 18.23 42.23
N VAL A 104 52.16 19.31 42.73
CA VAL A 104 50.73 19.57 42.50
C VAL A 104 50.48 19.91 41.03
N THR A 105 51.35 20.73 40.42
CA THR A 105 51.22 21.05 39.01
C THR A 105 51.43 19.81 38.13
N ALA A 106 52.45 19.00 38.42
CA ALA A 106 52.69 17.76 37.68
C ALA A 106 51.56 16.74 37.82
N ALA A 107 50.93 16.67 39.02
CA ALA A 107 49.77 15.77 39.24
C ALA A 107 48.51 16.20 38.51
N ASN A 108 48.39 17.47 38.16
CA ASN A 108 47.24 18.01 37.43
C ASN A 108 47.46 18.03 35.90
N LEU A 109 48.69 17.85 35.42
CA LEU A 109 48.98 17.80 34.01
C LEU A 109 48.41 16.50 33.39
N ARG A 110 47.71 16.64 32.28
CA ARG A 110 47.13 15.54 31.49
C ARG A 110 47.71 15.54 30.09
N LEU A 111 48.01 14.37 29.60
CA LEU A 111 48.37 14.14 28.20
C LEU A 111 47.07 14.01 27.40
N THR A 112 46.73 15.07 26.66
CA THR A 112 45.49 15.12 25.90
C THR A 112 45.76 14.86 24.43
N TYR A 113 45.13 13.79 23.89
CA TYR A 113 45.13 13.49 22.48
C TYR A 113 44.05 14.28 21.79
N VAL A 114 44.41 15.18 20.90
CA VAL A 114 43.48 15.98 20.10
C VAL A 114 43.39 15.36 18.71
N THR A 115 42.18 14.97 18.32
CA THR A 115 41.91 14.35 17.02
C THR A 115 40.84 15.16 16.31
N ASP A 116 41.11 15.55 15.09
CA ASP A 116 40.18 16.22 14.18
C ASP A 116 39.79 15.24 13.08
N SER A 117 38.51 15.15 12.76
CA SER A 117 38.00 14.26 11.68
C SER A 117 38.63 14.59 10.30
N ASN A 118 39.16 15.79 10.11
CA ASN A 118 39.96 16.17 8.92
C ASN A 118 41.35 15.53 8.87
N GLY A 119 41.72 14.73 9.88
CA GLY A 119 42.96 13.97 9.91
C GLY A 119 44.06 14.62 10.73
N ALA A 120 43.90 15.84 11.29
CA ALA A 120 44.87 16.45 12.20
C ALA A 120 44.87 15.68 13.54
N ARG A 121 46.08 15.35 14.02
CA ARG A 121 46.31 14.67 15.29
C ARG A 121 47.44 15.36 16.04
N GLN A 122 47.16 15.73 17.29
CA GLN A 122 48.15 16.37 18.14
C GLN A 122 48.11 15.76 19.54
N VAL A 123 49.20 15.93 20.25
CA VAL A 123 49.28 15.55 21.66
C VAL A 123 49.76 16.77 22.44
N ILE A 124 48.98 17.22 23.39
CA ILE A 124 49.30 18.37 24.24
C ILE A 124 49.33 17.95 25.69
N LEU A 125 50.18 18.61 26.45
CA LEU A 125 50.28 18.46 27.90
C LEU A 125 49.61 19.67 28.52
N THR A 126 48.47 19.49 29.19
CA THR A 126 47.71 20.61 29.78
C THR A 126 47.01 20.18 31.07
N SER A 127 46.76 21.14 31.94
CA SER A 127 45.88 20.97 33.09
C SER A 127 44.43 21.36 32.79
N GLU A 128 44.19 21.93 31.61
CA GLU A 128 42.86 22.35 31.20
C GLU A 128 41.96 21.17 30.87
N THR A 129 40.71 21.30 31.29
CA THR A 129 39.64 20.28 31.02
C THR A 129 38.48 20.86 30.21
N ASP A 130 38.46 22.17 30.01
CA ASP A 130 37.52 22.84 29.18
C ASP A 130 37.87 22.59 27.69
N PRO A 131 36.96 21.95 26.89
CA PRO A 131 37.19 21.65 25.49
C PRO A 131 37.63 22.88 24.67
N ALA A 132 37.04 24.04 24.95
CA ALA A 132 37.37 25.29 24.23
C ALA A 132 38.82 25.76 24.49
N GLN A 133 39.30 25.67 25.72
CA GLN A 133 40.66 26.02 26.06
C GLN A 133 41.67 25.02 25.53
N VAL A 134 41.35 23.72 25.59
CA VAL A 134 42.19 22.68 25.01
C VAL A 134 42.34 22.85 23.49
N MET A 135 41.28 23.24 22.79
CA MET A 135 41.32 23.57 21.36
C MET A 135 42.21 24.79 21.09
N ASN A 136 42.06 25.87 21.84
CA ASN A 136 42.91 27.05 21.71
C ASN A 136 44.38 26.72 21.87
N LEU A 137 44.72 25.89 22.87
CA LEU A 137 46.11 25.44 23.12
C LEU A 137 46.64 24.57 21.99
N SER A 138 45.76 23.79 21.33
CA SER A 138 46.13 22.99 20.16
C SER A 138 46.21 23.78 18.85
N GLY A 139 45.79 25.04 18.84
CA GLY A 139 45.72 25.90 17.65
C GLY A 139 44.59 25.49 16.68
N ILE A 140 43.65 24.66 17.13
CA ILE A 140 42.51 24.21 16.32
C ILE A 140 41.30 25.09 16.67
N GLN A 141 40.66 25.67 15.65
CA GLN A 141 39.43 26.45 15.83
C GLN A 141 38.23 25.60 15.51
N SER A 142 37.14 25.76 16.27
CA SER A 142 35.84 25.17 15.98
C SER A 142 35.11 26.03 14.98
N GLU A 143 34.47 25.39 14.00
CA GLU A 143 33.52 26.00 13.07
C GLU A 143 32.09 25.80 13.54
N GLU A 144 31.18 26.57 12.97
CA GLU A 144 29.76 26.45 13.28
C GLU A 144 29.23 25.08 12.83
N GLY A 145 28.58 24.34 13.77
CA GLY A 145 28.05 23.01 13.53
C GLY A 145 28.96 21.86 13.96
N ASP A 146 30.27 22.15 14.26
CA ASP A 146 31.18 21.11 14.75
C ASP A 146 30.74 20.55 16.09
N LYS A 147 31.01 19.27 16.32
CA LYS A 147 30.83 18.61 17.60
C LYS A 147 32.18 18.33 18.25
N VAL A 148 32.30 18.71 19.49
CA VAL A 148 33.53 18.56 20.27
C VAL A 148 33.25 17.71 21.48
N TYR A 149 34.02 16.62 21.63
CA TYR A 149 33.90 15.67 22.74
C TYR A 149 35.21 15.61 23.52
N TYR A 150 35.17 15.99 24.82
CA TYR A 150 36.29 15.79 25.73
C TYR A 150 36.03 14.63 26.66
N THR A 151 36.95 13.67 26.67
CA THR A 151 36.87 12.45 27.50
C THR A 151 38.14 12.36 28.34
N ALA A 152 37.98 12.38 29.67
CA ALA A 152 39.09 12.12 30.60
C ALA A 152 39.19 10.63 30.91
N TYR A 153 40.40 10.08 30.83
CA TYR A 153 40.70 8.68 31.16
C TYR A 153 41.50 8.61 32.48
N SER A 154 41.68 7.38 33.01
CA SER A 154 42.56 7.16 34.16
C SER A 154 44.03 7.36 33.77
N GLY A 155 44.89 7.74 34.75
CA GLY A 155 46.33 7.90 34.54
C GLY A 155 46.76 9.17 33.83
N ASN A 156 46.05 10.28 34.09
CA ASN A 156 46.34 11.62 33.51
C ASN A 156 46.30 11.63 31.97
N LEU A 157 45.46 10.82 31.37
CA LEU A 157 45.17 10.83 29.94
C LEU A 157 43.83 11.47 29.64
N ALA A 158 43.73 12.15 28.52
CA ALA A 158 42.46 12.66 28.01
C ALA A 158 42.43 12.58 26.46
N ALA A 159 41.25 12.62 25.88
CA ALA A 159 41.06 12.80 24.46
C ALA A 159 40.08 13.94 24.18
N LEU A 160 40.41 14.72 23.18
CA LEU A 160 39.53 15.73 22.57
C LEU A 160 39.30 15.31 21.14
N ASN A 161 38.06 14.91 20.83
CA ASN A 161 37.66 14.56 19.48
C ASN A 161 36.82 15.68 18.88
N ILE A 162 37.19 16.13 17.71
CA ILE A 162 36.50 17.17 16.96
C ILE A 162 35.92 16.52 15.70
N GLU A 163 34.61 16.44 15.65
CA GLU A 163 33.87 15.99 14.46
C GLU A 163 33.45 17.23 13.67
N ARG A 164 34.02 17.41 12.48
CA ARG A 164 33.75 18.53 11.61
C ARG A 164 32.39 18.45 10.97
N ALA A 165 31.68 19.56 10.96
CA ALA A 165 30.44 19.69 10.21
C ALA A 165 30.74 19.86 8.73
N PHE A 166 29.94 19.21 7.91
CA PHE A 166 29.89 19.39 6.46
C PHE A 166 28.55 19.97 6.03
N SER A 167 28.52 20.59 4.85
CA SER A 167 27.31 21.17 4.30
C SER A 167 26.62 20.16 3.35
N VAL A 168 25.30 20.10 3.49
CA VAL A 168 24.37 19.37 2.60
C VAL A 168 23.41 20.41 2.05
N SER A 169 23.06 20.33 0.77
CA SER A 169 22.05 21.21 0.17
C SER A 169 20.76 20.44 -0.06
N ILE A 170 19.64 21.01 0.37
CA ILE A 170 18.29 20.45 0.16
C ILE A 170 17.56 21.40 -0.77
N THR A 171 17.05 20.88 -1.89
CA THR A 171 16.15 21.59 -2.78
C THR A 171 14.71 21.12 -2.52
N ALA A 172 13.83 22.00 -2.11
CA ALA A 172 12.42 21.76 -1.85
C ALA A 172 11.59 22.97 -2.28
N ASP A 173 10.48 22.74 -2.93
CA ASP A 173 9.53 23.79 -3.33
C ASP A 173 10.19 24.92 -4.16
N GLY A 174 11.20 24.58 -4.97
CA GLY A 174 11.96 25.52 -5.78
C GLY A 174 12.97 26.39 -4.99
N GLN A 175 13.19 26.10 -3.71
CA GLN A 175 14.15 26.79 -2.86
C GLN A 175 15.29 25.86 -2.40
N GLU A 176 16.45 26.44 -2.13
CA GLU A 176 17.64 25.73 -1.65
C GLU A 176 17.86 26.03 -0.16
N TYR A 177 18.00 24.97 0.65
CA TYR A 177 18.23 25.01 2.08
C TYR A 177 19.57 24.38 2.42
N PRO A 178 20.60 25.20 2.72
CA PRO A 178 21.88 24.68 3.16
C PRO A 178 21.79 24.21 4.62
N VAL A 179 22.20 22.98 4.91
CA VAL A 179 22.19 22.38 6.25
C VAL A 179 23.60 21.95 6.62
N LYS A 180 24.07 22.36 7.82
CA LYS A 180 25.32 21.86 8.40
C LYS A 180 25.04 20.69 9.34
N MET A 181 25.80 19.60 9.16
CA MET A 181 25.69 18.39 9.98
C MET A 181 27.00 17.63 10.03
N VAL A 182 27.21 16.91 11.13
CA VAL A 182 28.41 16.09 11.32
C VAL A 182 28.23 14.69 10.75
N PHE A 183 27.02 14.20 10.93
CA PHE A 183 26.66 12.83 10.56
C PHE A 183 25.13 12.74 10.56
N GLY A 184 24.56 11.87 9.75
CA GLY A 184 23.15 11.59 9.73
C GLY A 184 22.65 11.09 8.37
N THR A 185 21.35 10.89 8.29
CA THR A 185 20.62 10.47 7.08
C THR A 185 19.99 11.69 6.38
N VAL A 186 19.39 11.42 5.21
CA VAL A 186 18.55 12.41 4.50
C VAL A 186 17.42 12.89 5.41
N ALA A 187 16.78 11.98 6.16
CA ALA A 187 15.72 12.34 7.11
C ALA A 187 16.21 13.31 8.19
N ASP A 188 17.41 13.10 8.73
CA ASP A 188 18.01 14.02 9.72
C ASP A 188 18.29 15.40 9.11
N ALA A 189 18.68 15.45 7.85
CA ALA A 189 18.92 16.69 7.15
C ALA A 189 17.61 17.48 6.93
N LEU A 190 16.54 16.81 6.50
CA LEU A 190 15.21 17.41 6.35
C LEU A 190 14.67 17.94 7.67
N GLN A 191 14.79 17.17 8.75
CA GLN A 191 14.36 17.59 10.08
C GLN A 191 15.08 18.86 10.54
N ARG A 192 16.38 18.99 10.26
CA ARG A 192 17.16 20.20 10.59
C ARG A 192 16.77 21.41 9.76
N ALA A 193 16.37 21.20 8.51
CA ALA A 193 15.85 22.23 7.62
C ALA A 193 14.40 22.64 7.98
N GLY A 194 13.71 21.87 8.82
CA GLY A 194 12.29 22.07 9.13
C GLY A 194 11.37 21.69 7.98
N ILE A 195 11.83 20.81 7.06
CA ILE A 195 11.07 20.34 5.91
C ILE A 195 10.35 19.06 6.29
N THR A 196 9.04 19.03 6.15
CA THR A 196 8.18 17.85 6.33
C THR A 196 7.76 17.28 4.99
N LEU A 197 7.64 15.96 4.90
CA LEU A 197 7.04 15.26 3.78
C LEU A 197 5.59 14.94 4.14
N GLU A 198 4.69 15.05 3.16
CA GLU A 198 3.27 14.75 3.30
C GLU A 198 2.87 13.65 2.31
N GLY A 199 1.93 12.81 2.70
CA GLY A 199 1.38 11.77 1.82
C GLY A 199 2.46 10.89 1.18
N ASP A 200 2.55 10.95 -0.14
CA ASP A 200 3.47 10.18 -0.96
C ASP A 200 4.70 10.98 -1.42
N ASP A 201 4.99 12.13 -0.79
CA ASP A 201 6.21 12.90 -1.03
C ASP A 201 7.44 12.01 -0.85
N TYR A 202 8.45 12.22 -1.66
CA TYR A 202 9.67 11.44 -1.59
C TYR A 202 10.92 12.29 -1.80
N THR A 203 12.07 11.70 -1.54
CA THR A 203 13.36 12.38 -1.71
C THR A 203 14.32 11.59 -2.56
N GLU A 204 15.18 12.31 -3.25
CA GLU A 204 16.37 11.78 -3.91
C GLU A 204 17.62 12.47 -3.34
N PRO A 205 18.49 11.71 -2.65
CA PRO A 205 18.44 10.26 -2.28
C PRO A 205 17.35 9.90 -1.26
N ALA A 206 17.11 8.58 -1.04
CA ALA A 206 16.10 8.08 -0.12
C ALA A 206 16.35 8.52 1.34
N LEU A 207 15.29 8.59 2.14
CA LEU A 207 15.31 9.12 3.52
C LEU A 207 16.30 8.42 4.46
N ASP A 208 16.53 7.15 4.28
CA ASP A 208 17.41 6.32 5.11
C ASP A 208 18.88 6.36 4.67
N GLN A 209 19.17 7.00 3.53
CA GLN A 209 20.53 7.09 3.02
C GLN A 209 21.37 8.05 3.86
N LEU A 210 22.61 7.60 4.18
CA LEU A 210 23.59 8.45 4.86
C LEU A 210 24.07 9.56 3.93
N VAL A 211 24.17 10.76 4.46
CA VAL A 211 24.67 11.92 3.72
C VAL A 211 26.15 12.19 4.00
N ALA A 212 26.83 12.78 3.02
CA ALA A 212 28.23 13.19 3.08
C ALA A 212 28.37 14.65 2.65
N ALA A 213 29.57 15.19 2.77
CA ALA A 213 29.87 16.53 2.32
C ALA A 213 29.50 16.75 0.85
N GLY A 214 28.71 17.77 0.58
CA GLY A 214 28.26 18.13 -0.77
C GLY A 214 27.11 17.28 -1.31
N THR A 215 26.50 16.42 -0.49
CA THR A 215 25.27 15.71 -0.88
C THR A 215 24.19 16.72 -1.23
N LYS A 216 23.56 16.51 -2.40
CA LYS A 216 22.37 17.26 -2.82
C LYS A 216 21.15 16.37 -2.60
N ILE A 217 20.16 16.92 -1.92
CA ILE A 217 18.89 16.25 -1.64
C ILE A 217 17.81 17.02 -2.39
N THR A 218 17.00 16.33 -3.17
CA THR A 218 15.81 16.90 -3.80
C THR A 218 14.58 16.33 -3.13
N VAL A 219 13.65 17.18 -2.78
CA VAL A 219 12.33 16.81 -2.27
C VAL A 219 11.36 16.91 -3.43
N HIS A 220 10.63 15.84 -3.70
CA HIS A 220 9.58 15.77 -4.69
C HIS A 220 8.22 15.79 -4.01
N ARG A 221 7.36 16.74 -4.40
CA ARG A 221 6.00 16.87 -3.91
C ARG A 221 5.03 16.09 -4.75
N VAL A 222 4.19 15.28 -4.11
CA VAL A 222 3.21 14.43 -4.78
C VAL A 222 1.81 14.86 -4.42
N ASP A 223 1.08 15.35 -5.44
CA ASP A 223 -0.32 15.74 -5.30
C ASP A 223 -1.23 14.85 -6.15
N TYR A 224 -2.46 14.65 -5.70
CA TYR A 224 -3.48 13.91 -6.41
C TYR A 224 -4.69 14.80 -6.69
N GLN A 225 -5.20 14.73 -7.93
CA GLN A 225 -6.42 15.41 -8.33
C GLN A 225 -7.39 14.40 -8.96
N ASP A 226 -8.60 14.33 -8.42
CA ASP A 226 -9.64 13.48 -8.96
C ASP A 226 -10.45 14.28 -9.98
N ARG A 227 -10.50 13.76 -11.21
CA ARG A 227 -11.27 14.32 -12.33
C ARG A 227 -12.42 13.39 -12.68
N VAL A 228 -13.62 13.92 -12.68
CA VAL A 228 -14.85 13.19 -12.97
C VAL A 228 -15.34 13.56 -14.36
N GLU A 229 -15.51 12.57 -15.22
CA GLU A 229 -15.99 12.77 -16.60
C GLU A 229 -17.13 11.81 -16.91
N THR A 230 -18.07 12.26 -17.74
CA THR A 230 -19.10 11.40 -18.30
C THR A 230 -18.64 10.91 -19.67
N GLN A 231 -18.62 9.60 -19.83
CA GLN A 231 -18.26 8.94 -21.08
C GLN A 231 -19.45 8.16 -21.63
N ALA A 232 -19.59 8.13 -22.96
CA ALA A 232 -20.58 7.30 -23.62
C ALA A 232 -20.16 5.83 -23.60
N ILE A 233 -21.11 4.95 -23.34
CA ILE A 233 -20.95 3.51 -23.52
C ILE A 233 -21.59 3.14 -24.86
N PRO A 234 -20.85 2.62 -25.83
CA PRO A 234 -21.40 2.22 -27.11
C PRO A 234 -22.42 1.08 -26.94
N TYR A 235 -23.44 1.07 -27.79
CA TYR A 235 -24.38 -0.04 -27.84
C TYR A 235 -23.92 -1.13 -28.82
N ASP A 236 -24.35 -2.35 -28.56
CA ASP A 236 -24.14 -3.48 -29.45
C ASP A 236 -25.26 -3.62 -30.49
N THR A 237 -24.94 -4.24 -31.63
CA THR A 237 -25.95 -4.62 -32.64
C THR A 237 -26.22 -6.08 -32.53
N GLU A 238 -27.51 -6.44 -32.30
CA GLU A 238 -28.01 -7.80 -32.22
C GLU A 238 -28.81 -8.15 -33.47
N TYR A 239 -28.69 -9.37 -33.92
CA TYR A 239 -29.43 -9.86 -35.09
C TYR A 239 -30.44 -10.91 -34.68
N VAL A 240 -31.72 -10.67 -34.98
CA VAL A 240 -32.79 -11.66 -34.86
C VAL A 240 -33.01 -12.29 -36.23
N TYR A 241 -32.68 -13.55 -36.32
CA TYR A 241 -32.79 -14.29 -37.56
C TYR A 241 -34.19 -14.85 -37.74
N THR A 242 -34.72 -14.74 -38.98
CA THR A 242 -36.04 -15.27 -39.33
C THR A 242 -36.09 -15.68 -40.79
N SER A 243 -36.80 -16.76 -41.11
CA SER A 243 -37.10 -17.16 -42.47
C SER A 243 -38.22 -16.32 -43.14
N LEU A 244 -38.82 -15.37 -42.40
CA LEU A 244 -39.84 -14.47 -42.95
C LEU A 244 -39.38 -13.80 -44.26
N TYR A 245 -38.10 -13.49 -44.36
CA TYR A 245 -37.52 -12.79 -45.52
C TYR A 245 -36.98 -13.71 -46.61
N PHE A 246 -37.40 -15.01 -46.66
CA PHE A 246 -36.86 -16.02 -47.59
C PHE A 246 -36.97 -15.64 -49.07
N ARG A 247 -37.95 -14.78 -49.45
CA ARG A 247 -38.09 -14.29 -50.81
C ARG A 247 -37.19 -13.07 -51.13
N ASN A 248 -36.71 -12.40 -50.10
CA ASN A 248 -35.76 -11.29 -50.21
C ASN A 248 -34.76 -11.37 -49.05
N THR A 249 -33.74 -12.14 -49.22
CA THR A 249 -32.73 -12.45 -48.17
C THR A 249 -31.87 -11.26 -47.75
N GLY A 250 -31.86 -10.17 -48.55
CA GLY A 250 -31.17 -8.92 -48.21
C GLY A 250 -32.04 -7.99 -47.40
N ARG A 251 -33.33 -8.30 -47.14
CA ARG A 251 -34.20 -7.48 -46.36
C ARG A 251 -33.84 -7.50 -44.90
N THR A 252 -33.79 -6.32 -44.29
CA THR A 252 -33.66 -6.13 -42.83
C THR A 252 -34.77 -5.22 -42.31
N THR A 253 -35.08 -5.32 -41.06
CA THR A 253 -35.99 -4.39 -40.36
C THR A 253 -35.46 -4.13 -38.96
N THR A 254 -35.31 -2.86 -38.64
CA THR A 254 -34.94 -2.47 -37.26
C THR A 254 -36.13 -2.74 -36.34
N VAL A 255 -35.90 -3.57 -35.34
CA VAL A 255 -36.89 -3.90 -34.29
C VAL A 255 -36.75 -2.91 -33.14
N GLN A 256 -35.50 -2.59 -32.80
CA GLN A 256 -35.17 -1.65 -31.73
C GLN A 256 -33.99 -0.79 -32.18
N HIS A 257 -34.12 0.52 -32.02
CA HIS A 257 -32.97 1.42 -32.23
C HIS A 257 -32.03 1.35 -31.04
N GLY A 258 -30.74 1.29 -31.33
CA GLY A 258 -29.69 1.37 -30.31
C GLY A 258 -29.63 2.76 -29.70
N ALA A 259 -29.29 2.83 -28.45
CA ALA A 259 -28.99 4.08 -27.76
C ALA A 259 -27.73 3.88 -26.89
N GLU A 260 -26.83 4.86 -26.98
CA GLU A 260 -25.62 4.85 -26.15
C GLU A 260 -26.00 4.97 -24.66
N GLY A 261 -25.29 4.19 -23.84
CA GLY A 261 -25.30 4.33 -22.41
C GLY A 261 -24.39 5.47 -21.95
N GLN A 262 -24.34 5.71 -20.66
CA GLN A 262 -23.46 6.68 -20.04
C GLN A 262 -22.83 6.08 -18.79
N GLN A 263 -21.54 6.34 -18.62
CA GLN A 263 -20.82 6.02 -17.39
C GLN A 263 -20.11 7.28 -16.87
N THR A 264 -20.04 7.39 -15.57
CA THR A 264 -19.21 8.36 -14.90
C THR A 264 -17.88 7.69 -14.55
N VAL A 265 -16.80 8.26 -15.04
CA VAL A 265 -15.44 7.76 -14.81
C VAL A 265 -14.71 8.78 -13.95
N THR A 266 -14.18 8.32 -12.81
CA THR A 266 -13.30 9.12 -11.94
C THR A 266 -11.87 8.71 -12.21
N THR A 267 -11.09 9.64 -12.72
CA THR A 267 -9.66 9.46 -12.98
C THR A 267 -8.87 10.22 -11.92
N ARG A 268 -7.91 9.56 -11.30
CA ARG A 268 -6.96 10.19 -10.38
C ARG A 268 -5.69 10.50 -11.12
N ASP A 269 -5.40 11.79 -11.21
CA ASP A 269 -4.19 12.34 -11.81
C ASP A 269 -3.15 12.52 -10.69
N ARG A 270 -1.97 11.92 -10.86
CA ARG A 270 -0.83 12.06 -9.96
C ARG A 270 0.13 13.10 -10.54
N TYR A 271 0.38 14.14 -9.75
CA TYR A 271 1.32 15.20 -10.08
C TYR A 271 2.57 15.06 -9.22
N VAL A 272 3.74 15.24 -9.84
CA VAL A 272 5.02 15.34 -9.14
C VAL A 272 5.62 16.70 -9.47
N ASP A 273 5.90 17.48 -8.43
CA ASP A 273 6.42 18.86 -8.55
C ASP A 273 5.54 19.75 -9.46
N GLY A 274 4.23 19.48 -9.48
CA GLY A 274 3.26 20.20 -10.28
C GLY A 274 3.13 19.72 -11.73
N GLU A 275 3.91 18.74 -12.17
CA GLU A 275 3.79 18.13 -13.49
C GLU A 275 3.01 16.82 -13.43
N LEU A 276 2.10 16.61 -14.40
CA LEU A 276 1.33 15.37 -14.49
C LEU A 276 2.26 14.21 -14.84
N GLU A 277 2.37 13.25 -13.92
CA GLU A 277 3.19 12.05 -14.13
C GLU A 277 2.35 10.87 -14.64
N ASN A 278 1.18 10.66 -14.03
CA ASN A 278 0.33 9.51 -14.34
C ASN A 278 -1.15 9.81 -14.08
N SER A 279 -2.03 9.09 -14.80
CA SER A 279 -3.48 9.14 -14.62
C SER A 279 -4.02 7.72 -14.55
N ILE A 280 -4.80 7.40 -13.53
CA ILE A 280 -5.42 6.09 -13.35
C ILE A 280 -6.92 6.24 -13.13
N VAL A 281 -7.70 5.35 -13.72
CA VAL A 281 -9.13 5.24 -13.42
C VAL A 281 -9.29 4.57 -12.06
N VAL A 282 -9.90 5.28 -11.12
CA VAL A 282 -10.12 4.81 -9.75
C VAL A 282 -11.55 4.34 -9.51
N ASP A 283 -12.50 4.86 -10.30
CA ASP A 283 -13.90 4.44 -10.25
C ASP A 283 -14.56 4.58 -11.62
N SER A 284 -15.51 3.69 -11.90
CA SER A 284 -16.35 3.76 -13.10
C SER A 284 -17.74 3.23 -12.75
N THR A 285 -18.72 4.11 -12.83
CA THR A 285 -20.13 3.79 -12.51
C THR A 285 -21.01 4.03 -13.71
N THR A 286 -21.71 2.99 -14.17
CA THR A 286 -22.72 3.11 -15.24
C THR A 286 -23.93 3.86 -14.69
N THR A 287 -24.27 4.98 -15.32
CA THR A 287 -25.43 5.81 -14.97
C THR A 287 -26.63 5.55 -15.87
N VAL A 288 -26.38 5.18 -17.12
CA VAL A 288 -27.40 4.77 -18.10
C VAL A 288 -26.89 3.54 -18.84
N GLU A 289 -27.62 2.44 -18.78
CA GLU A 289 -27.28 1.25 -19.55
C GLU A 289 -27.48 1.49 -21.06
N PRO A 290 -26.58 0.99 -21.93
CA PRO A 290 -26.77 1.06 -23.35
C PRO A 290 -27.95 0.18 -23.80
N THR A 291 -28.65 0.58 -24.81
CA THR A 291 -29.74 -0.19 -25.41
C THR A 291 -29.25 -0.78 -26.73
N SER A 292 -29.31 -2.10 -26.90
CA SER A 292 -28.88 -2.76 -28.11
C SER A 292 -29.67 -2.34 -29.33
N HIS A 293 -29.01 -2.19 -30.47
CA HIS A 293 -29.65 -2.04 -31.77
C HIS A 293 -30.04 -3.42 -32.31
N VAL A 294 -31.37 -3.71 -32.38
CA VAL A 294 -31.85 -5.03 -32.77
C VAL A 294 -32.36 -4.98 -34.21
N ILE A 295 -31.76 -5.81 -35.08
CA ILE A 295 -32.07 -5.92 -36.50
C ILE A 295 -32.64 -7.30 -36.78
N LYS A 296 -33.87 -7.38 -37.29
CA LYS A 296 -34.45 -8.61 -37.84
C LYS A 296 -33.92 -8.83 -39.26
N THR A 297 -33.35 -9.97 -39.54
CA THR A 297 -32.72 -10.32 -40.83
C THR A 297 -33.01 -11.75 -41.21
N TYR A 298 -32.73 -12.07 -42.47
CA TYR A 298 -32.93 -13.46 -42.96
C TYR A 298 -31.96 -14.44 -42.30
N GLY A 299 -32.52 -15.56 -41.84
CA GLY A 299 -31.78 -16.75 -41.40
C GLY A 299 -32.43 -17.99 -41.99
N ALA A 300 -31.65 -18.79 -42.75
CA ALA A 300 -32.14 -20.02 -43.34
C ALA A 300 -32.59 -21.01 -42.24
N GLY A 301 -33.83 -21.48 -42.31
CA GLY A 301 -34.38 -22.37 -41.29
C GLY A 301 -34.77 -21.74 -39.97
N ALA A 302 -34.49 -20.47 -39.76
CA ALA A 302 -34.85 -19.76 -38.53
C ALA A 302 -36.38 -19.55 -38.49
N PRO A 303 -37.10 -20.01 -37.46
CA PRO A 303 -38.54 -19.88 -37.40
C PRO A 303 -39.00 -18.42 -37.18
N VAL A 304 -40.24 -18.16 -37.65
CA VAL A 304 -40.93 -16.89 -37.38
C VAL A 304 -41.50 -16.87 -35.96
N SER A 305 -42.06 -18.00 -35.54
CA SER A 305 -42.64 -18.19 -34.23
C SER A 305 -41.57 -18.45 -33.17
N PRO A 306 -41.67 -17.80 -32.00
CA PRO A 306 -40.77 -18.03 -30.86
C PRO A 306 -41.14 -19.28 -30.07
N LEU A 307 -42.24 -19.95 -30.40
CA LEU A 307 -42.69 -21.12 -29.65
C LEU A 307 -41.74 -22.30 -29.88
N THR A 308 -41.57 -23.10 -28.81
CA THR A 308 -40.74 -24.30 -28.82
C THR A 308 -41.60 -25.58 -28.82
N GLY A 309 -41.01 -26.64 -29.27
CA GLY A 309 -41.59 -27.99 -29.21
C GLY A 309 -41.56 -28.60 -27.81
N PRO A 310 -42.04 -29.85 -27.67
CA PRO A 310 -41.98 -30.58 -26.41
C PRO A 310 -40.55 -30.80 -25.87
N ASP A 311 -39.56 -30.75 -26.75
CA ASP A 311 -38.13 -30.88 -26.43
C ASP A 311 -37.49 -29.53 -26.01
N GLY A 312 -38.27 -28.45 -25.94
CA GLY A 312 -37.80 -27.11 -25.62
C GLY A 312 -37.03 -26.41 -26.74
N THR A 313 -36.96 -26.99 -27.93
CA THR A 313 -36.27 -26.40 -29.09
C THR A 313 -37.26 -25.88 -30.15
N THR A 314 -36.76 -25.05 -31.06
CA THR A 314 -37.52 -24.59 -32.23
C THR A 314 -37.32 -25.46 -33.46
N ASN A 315 -36.58 -26.56 -33.34
CA ASN A 315 -36.33 -27.50 -34.43
C ASN A 315 -37.60 -28.21 -34.87
N ALA A 316 -37.58 -28.77 -36.09
CA ALA A 316 -38.70 -29.58 -36.58
C ALA A 316 -38.96 -30.77 -35.65
N PRO A 317 -40.22 -31.12 -35.39
CA PRO A 317 -40.55 -32.22 -34.49
C PRO A 317 -40.03 -33.55 -35.04
N ALA A 318 -39.45 -34.38 -34.14
CA ALA A 318 -38.99 -35.72 -34.49
C ALA A 318 -40.16 -36.68 -34.75
N SER A 319 -41.35 -36.38 -34.20
CA SER A 319 -42.57 -37.16 -34.38
C SER A 319 -43.80 -36.24 -34.51
N TYR A 320 -44.75 -36.73 -35.31
CA TYR A 320 -46.02 -36.03 -35.52
C TYR A 320 -47.11 -37.07 -35.81
N SER A 321 -48.34 -36.75 -35.50
CA SER A 321 -49.47 -37.66 -35.68
C SER A 321 -50.04 -37.62 -37.14
N LYS A 322 -49.96 -36.42 -37.74
CA LYS A 322 -50.52 -36.19 -39.09
C LYS A 322 -49.76 -35.03 -39.77
N VAL A 323 -49.65 -35.10 -41.09
CA VAL A 323 -49.21 -33.94 -41.88
C VAL A 323 -50.33 -33.56 -42.86
N LEU A 324 -50.59 -32.26 -42.95
CA LEU A 324 -51.52 -31.70 -43.92
C LEU A 324 -50.71 -30.73 -44.82
N THR A 325 -50.96 -30.81 -46.11
CA THR A 325 -50.32 -29.94 -47.11
C THR A 325 -51.36 -29.06 -47.77
N GLY A 326 -51.11 -27.79 -47.84
CA GLY A 326 -52.04 -26.86 -48.43
C GLY A 326 -51.50 -25.39 -48.49
N LYS A 327 -52.36 -24.50 -48.88
CA LYS A 327 -51.99 -23.08 -48.99
C LYS A 327 -52.10 -22.40 -47.64
N ALA A 328 -51.10 -21.56 -47.32
CA ALA A 328 -51.11 -20.67 -46.18
C ALA A 328 -51.09 -19.22 -46.67
N THR A 329 -51.75 -18.33 -45.94
CA THR A 329 -51.66 -16.88 -46.06
C THR A 329 -51.25 -16.29 -44.75
N GLY A 330 -51.06 -14.99 -44.66
CA GLY A 330 -50.76 -14.29 -43.42
C GLY A 330 -51.82 -13.25 -43.07
N TYR A 331 -52.11 -13.13 -41.80
CA TYR A 331 -53.02 -12.11 -41.30
C TYR A 331 -52.46 -11.34 -40.07
N TYR A 332 -53.05 -10.20 -39.83
CA TYR A 332 -52.77 -9.36 -38.70
C TYR A 332 -54.10 -8.94 -38.08
N SER A 333 -54.15 -8.90 -36.75
CA SER A 333 -55.35 -8.43 -36.03
C SER A 333 -54.95 -7.46 -34.91
N LYS A 334 -55.72 -6.38 -34.80
CA LYS A 334 -55.59 -5.42 -33.71
C LYS A 334 -56.27 -5.88 -32.40
N THR A 335 -57.17 -6.89 -32.49
CA THR A 335 -58.01 -7.23 -31.34
C THR A 335 -57.28 -8.09 -30.30
N GLY A 336 -56.13 -8.65 -30.61
CA GLY A 336 -55.30 -9.41 -29.67
C GLY A 336 -55.93 -10.75 -29.20
N LYS A 337 -57.13 -11.15 -29.68
CA LYS A 337 -57.78 -12.42 -29.35
C LYS A 337 -58.34 -13.10 -30.58
N GLY A 338 -58.09 -14.40 -30.69
CA GLY A 338 -58.67 -15.25 -31.71
C GLY A 338 -60.09 -15.74 -31.34
N SER A 339 -60.76 -16.41 -32.25
CA SER A 339 -62.11 -16.98 -32.10
C SER A 339 -62.21 -18.01 -30.99
N SER A 340 -61.12 -18.65 -30.60
CA SER A 340 -61.06 -19.52 -29.42
C SER A 340 -61.05 -18.79 -28.09
N GLY A 341 -60.95 -17.42 -28.08
CA GLY A 341 -60.78 -16.59 -26.89
C GLY A 341 -59.35 -16.49 -26.41
N LEU A 342 -58.37 -17.24 -26.99
CA LEU A 342 -56.97 -17.16 -26.69
C LEU A 342 -56.30 -15.94 -27.32
N GLY A 343 -55.22 -15.46 -26.70
CA GLY A 343 -54.42 -14.37 -27.22
C GLY A 343 -53.81 -14.68 -28.59
N LEU A 344 -53.69 -13.65 -29.44
CA LEU A 344 -52.98 -13.73 -30.72
C LEU A 344 -51.57 -13.15 -30.57
N GLY A 345 -50.62 -13.83 -31.22
CA GLY A 345 -49.19 -13.46 -31.26
C GLY A 345 -48.45 -14.37 -32.23
N TYR A 346 -47.18 -14.12 -32.45
CA TYR A 346 -46.38 -15.10 -33.21
C TYR A 346 -46.53 -16.49 -32.61
N GLY A 347 -46.75 -17.50 -33.47
CA GLY A 347 -47.03 -18.87 -33.05
C GLY A 347 -48.53 -19.16 -32.85
N THR A 348 -49.42 -18.23 -33.20
CA THR A 348 -50.87 -18.53 -33.30
C THR A 348 -51.31 -18.53 -34.76
N VAL A 349 -52.28 -19.37 -35.08
CA VAL A 349 -52.77 -19.53 -36.45
C VAL A 349 -54.28 -19.71 -36.48
N ALA A 350 -54.88 -19.23 -37.57
CA ALA A 350 -56.28 -19.50 -37.88
C ALA A 350 -56.41 -20.73 -38.74
N VAL A 351 -57.38 -21.58 -38.39
CA VAL A 351 -57.66 -22.87 -39.01
C VAL A 351 -59.18 -23.07 -39.15
N ASP A 352 -59.55 -24.08 -39.91
CA ASP A 352 -60.91 -24.63 -39.83
C ASP A 352 -60.97 -25.58 -38.60
N PRO A 353 -61.77 -25.25 -37.53
CA PRO A 353 -61.80 -26.07 -36.32
C PRO A 353 -62.40 -27.48 -36.54
N ASP A 354 -63.11 -27.70 -37.59
CA ASP A 354 -63.60 -29.01 -37.95
C ASP A 354 -62.49 -29.92 -38.53
N VAL A 355 -61.41 -29.33 -39.07
CA VAL A 355 -60.25 -30.02 -39.61
C VAL A 355 -59.11 -30.08 -38.61
N ILE A 356 -58.82 -28.97 -37.92
CA ILE A 356 -57.81 -28.83 -36.92
C ILE A 356 -58.47 -28.15 -35.68
N PRO A 357 -58.78 -28.89 -34.63
CA PRO A 357 -59.44 -28.36 -33.43
C PRO A 357 -58.59 -27.27 -32.75
N TYR A 358 -59.26 -26.28 -32.12
CA TYR A 358 -58.54 -25.27 -31.31
C TYR A 358 -57.70 -25.92 -30.22
N GLY A 359 -56.54 -25.33 -29.93
CA GLY A 359 -55.57 -25.84 -28.98
C GLY A 359 -54.59 -26.85 -29.56
N THR A 360 -54.85 -27.32 -30.83
CA THR A 360 -53.91 -28.24 -31.50
C THR A 360 -52.55 -27.57 -31.67
N LYS A 361 -51.49 -28.29 -31.27
CA LYS A 361 -50.11 -27.87 -31.49
C LYS A 361 -49.66 -28.30 -32.88
N LEU A 362 -49.06 -27.38 -33.58
CA LEU A 362 -48.64 -27.53 -34.97
C LEU A 362 -47.17 -27.16 -35.14
N TYR A 363 -46.52 -27.69 -36.17
CA TYR A 363 -45.29 -27.18 -36.71
C TYR A 363 -45.47 -26.91 -38.19
N ILE A 364 -45.10 -25.72 -38.67
CA ILE A 364 -45.46 -25.28 -40.02
C ILE A 364 -44.21 -24.86 -40.78
N THR A 365 -44.01 -25.41 -41.97
CA THR A 365 -42.92 -25.06 -42.86
C THR A 365 -43.41 -25.02 -44.30
N SER A 366 -42.78 -24.23 -45.19
CA SER A 366 -43.06 -24.32 -46.61
C SER A 366 -42.68 -25.71 -47.17
N THR A 367 -43.32 -26.11 -48.24
CA THR A 367 -43.06 -27.44 -48.89
C THR A 367 -41.63 -27.58 -49.44
N ASP A 368 -40.96 -26.44 -49.73
CA ASP A 368 -39.57 -26.37 -50.17
C ASP A 368 -38.58 -26.14 -49.00
N GLY A 369 -39.08 -26.01 -47.74
CA GLY A 369 -38.27 -25.84 -46.55
C GLY A 369 -37.62 -24.48 -46.36
N LYS A 370 -37.82 -23.51 -47.28
CA LYS A 370 -37.19 -22.22 -47.22
C LYS A 370 -37.82 -21.27 -46.20
N PHE A 371 -39.12 -21.45 -45.95
CA PHE A 371 -39.85 -20.72 -44.94
C PHE A 371 -40.24 -21.67 -43.82
N VAL A 372 -39.92 -21.26 -42.58
CA VAL A 372 -40.28 -21.98 -41.36
C VAL A 372 -41.08 -21.02 -40.48
N TYR A 373 -42.40 -21.22 -40.39
CA TYR A 373 -43.18 -20.52 -39.40
C TYR A 373 -42.82 -21.02 -37.99
N GLY A 374 -42.56 -22.32 -37.88
CA GLY A 374 -42.20 -22.98 -36.64
C GLY A 374 -43.38 -23.53 -35.87
N TYR A 375 -43.22 -23.70 -34.55
CA TYR A 375 -44.30 -24.20 -33.70
C TYR A 375 -45.44 -23.19 -33.62
N ALA A 376 -46.67 -23.71 -33.64
CA ALA A 376 -47.88 -22.89 -33.62
C ALA A 376 -48.99 -23.60 -32.83
N VAL A 377 -49.99 -22.82 -32.42
CA VAL A 377 -51.21 -23.29 -31.79
C VAL A 377 -52.41 -22.77 -32.59
N ALA A 378 -53.34 -23.67 -32.89
CA ALA A 378 -54.61 -23.30 -33.53
C ALA A 378 -55.49 -22.52 -32.54
N THR A 379 -55.67 -21.20 -32.75
CA THR A 379 -56.35 -20.33 -31.77
C THR A 379 -57.44 -19.48 -32.42
N ASP A 380 -57.49 -19.46 -33.75
CA ASP A 380 -58.40 -18.58 -34.50
C ASP A 380 -59.02 -19.28 -35.68
N THR A 381 -59.99 -18.64 -36.31
CA THR A 381 -60.64 -19.09 -37.54
C THR A 381 -60.97 -17.87 -38.44
N GLY A 382 -61.29 -18.18 -39.68
CA GLY A 382 -61.67 -17.14 -40.63
C GLY A 382 -62.42 -17.74 -41.84
N ILE A 383 -63.10 -16.88 -42.60
CA ILE A 383 -63.93 -17.34 -43.73
C ILE A 383 -63.13 -18.13 -44.76
N ALA A 384 -61.87 -17.75 -45.01
CA ALA A 384 -61.03 -18.42 -46.01
C ALA A 384 -60.63 -19.83 -45.61
N VAL A 385 -60.32 -20.11 -44.35
CA VAL A 385 -60.04 -21.45 -43.82
C VAL A 385 -61.31 -22.32 -43.78
N GLN A 386 -62.42 -21.78 -43.27
CA GLN A 386 -63.72 -22.48 -43.19
C GLN A 386 -64.27 -22.88 -44.56
N LYS A 387 -64.01 -22.11 -45.61
CA LYS A 387 -64.37 -22.41 -46.99
C LYS A 387 -63.37 -23.32 -47.72
N GLY A 388 -62.30 -23.77 -47.05
CA GLY A 388 -61.25 -24.56 -47.62
C GLY A 388 -60.43 -23.86 -48.72
N GLN A 389 -60.44 -22.56 -48.79
CA GLN A 389 -59.66 -21.79 -49.75
C GLN A 389 -58.16 -21.75 -49.40
N ILE A 390 -57.85 -21.79 -48.11
CA ILE A 390 -56.53 -21.94 -47.53
C ILE A 390 -56.59 -22.98 -46.40
N LEU A 391 -55.46 -23.66 -46.13
CA LEU A 391 -55.37 -24.65 -45.06
C LEU A 391 -55.16 -23.95 -43.67
N VAL A 392 -54.35 -22.88 -43.65
CA VAL A 392 -54.00 -22.17 -42.44
C VAL A 392 -53.71 -20.70 -42.75
N ASP A 393 -54.09 -19.82 -41.83
CA ASP A 393 -53.70 -18.40 -41.89
C ASP A 393 -52.77 -18.08 -40.74
N LEU A 394 -51.58 -17.59 -41.08
CA LEU A 394 -50.47 -17.38 -40.15
C LEU A 394 -50.55 -16.00 -39.53
N PHE A 395 -50.49 -15.92 -38.22
CA PHE A 395 -50.52 -14.61 -37.53
C PHE A 395 -49.17 -13.90 -37.60
N TYR A 396 -49.23 -12.61 -37.84
CA TYR A 396 -48.09 -11.69 -37.79
C TYR A 396 -48.41 -10.49 -36.91
N GLU A 397 -47.40 -9.93 -36.22
CA GLU A 397 -47.60 -8.80 -35.34
C GLU A 397 -47.83 -7.47 -36.06
N THR A 398 -47.49 -7.39 -37.34
CA THR A 398 -47.76 -6.21 -38.16
C THR A 398 -48.42 -6.61 -39.51
N TYR A 399 -49.27 -5.69 -40.03
CA TYR A 399 -49.81 -5.84 -41.36
C TYR A 399 -48.70 -5.96 -42.44
N ALA A 400 -47.65 -5.17 -42.31
CA ALA A 400 -46.51 -5.21 -43.24
C ALA A 400 -45.86 -6.59 -43.31
N GLU A 401 -45.75 -7.29 -42.22
CA GLU A 401 -45.22 -8.67 -42.20
C GLU A 401 -46.19 -9.69 -42.79
N SER A 402 -47.48 -9.56 -42.49
CA SER A 402 -48.50 -10.51 -43.01
C SER A 402 -48.58 -10.58 -44.53
N VAL A 403 -48.25 -9.48 -45.22
CA VAL A 403 -48.30 -9.44 -46.69
C VAL A 403 -46.98 -9.72 -47.39
N ILE A 404 -45.85 -9.86 -46.66
CA ILE A 404 -44.52 -10.03 -47.26
C ILE A 404 -44.43 -11.22 -48.22
N ASN A 405 -44.98 -12.35 -47.80
CA ASN A 405 -44.84 -13.60 -48.58
C ASN A 405 -46.06 -13.96 -49.39
N GLY A 406 -47.17 -13.28 -49.23
CA GLY A 406 -48.45 -13.62 -49.88
C GLY A 406 -48.85 -15.03 -49.54
N ALA A 407 -49.43 -15.73 -50.54
CA ALA A 407 -49.78 -17.13 -50.36
C ALA A 407 -48.59 -18.05 -50.63
N ILE A 408 -48.36 -19.04 -49.74
CA ILE A 408 -47.31 -20.04 -49.81
C ILE A 408 -47.87 -21.46 -49.64
N GLN A 409 -47.22 -22.45 -50.25
CA GLN A 409 -47.55 -23.85 -49.99
C GLN A 409 -46.81 -24.35 -48.74
N VAL A 410 -47.53 -24.91 -47.80
CA VAL A 410 -46.98 -25.35 -46.51
C VAL A 410 -47.33 -26.76 -46.15
N ASN A 411 -46.46 -27.42 -45.39
CA ASN A 411 -46.73 -28.61 -44.62
C ASN A 411 -47.05 -28.21 -43.18
N VAL A 412 -48.17 -28.65 -42.68
CA VAL A 412 -48.65 -28.45 -41.32
C VAL A 412 -48.58 -29.79 -40.60
N TYR A 413 -47.61 -29.94 -39.71
CA TYR A 413 -47.41 -31.12 -38.89
C TYR A 413 -48.22 -30.99 -37.60
N VAL A 414 -49.10 -31.95 -37.33
CA VAL A 414 -49.83 -31.99 -36.05
C VAL A 414 -48.93 -32.66 -35.03
N VAL A 415 -48.50 -31.90 -34.06
CA VAL A 415 -47.61 -32.35 -32.97
C VAL A 415 -48.48 -32.76 -31.80
N GLY A 416 -48.28 -34.00 -31.33
CA GLY A 416 -49.10 -34.62 -30.29
C GLY A 416 -48.99 -34.00 -28.91
#